data_bfc1fbf16e9daee7e74ed31238ec3dba
#
_entry.id   bfc1fbf16e9daee7e74ed31238ec3dba
#
_cell.length_a   1.000
_cell.length_b   1.000
_cell.length_c   1.000
_cell.angle_alpha   90.00
_cell.angle_beta   90.00
_cell.angle_gamma   90.00
#
_symmetry.space_group_name_H-M   'P 1'
#
loop_
_entity.id
_entity.type
_entity.pdbx_description
1 polymer ?
#
loop_
_entity_poly.entity_id
_entity_poly.type
_entity_poly.pdbx_seq_one_letter_code
_entity_poly.pdbx_strand_id
1 'polypeptide(L)'
;MSTKKVLNTSFWSRPGKFGPWAQAIRVPAGHDLVFTTGMTARDENGNTVAPGDVTAQTRRIFEQMRAILAEAGSTLDDVVKMTVYIQDMDDVLAIQEVRNEYWPSEPPVSATVQVARLVSDDVRVEIEAMAVVP
;
A
#
# COMPACT_ATOMS: atom_id res chain seq x y z
N MET A 1 -7.30 -17.70 3.05
CA MET A 1 -8.59 -17.01 2.92
C MET A 1 -8.54 -15.71 3.70
N SER A 2 -8.90 -14.60 3.07
CA SER A 2 -8.89 -13.31 3.75
C SER A 2 -10.03 -13.21 4.75
N THR A 3 -9.76 -12.64 5.93
CA THR A 3 -10.79 -12.33 6.94
C THR A 3 -11.47 -10.99 6.67
N LYS A 4 -10.93 -10.19 5.78
CA LYS A 4 -11.54 -8.92 5.38
C LYS A 4 -12.69 -9.15 4.40
N LYS A 5 -13.72 -8.29 4.48
CA LYS A 5 -14.81 -8.27 3.52
C LYS A 5 -14.79 -6.95 2.76
N VAL A 6 -14.52 -7.04 1.45
CA VAL A 6 -14.51 -5.89 0.56
C VAL A 6 -15.95 -5.48 0.26
N LEU A 7 -16.23 -4.19 0.36
CA LEU A 7 -17.55 -3.59 0.12
C LEU A 7 -17.43 -2.53 -0.96
N ASN A 8 -18.26 -2.64 -1.98
CA ASN A 8 -18.36 -1.66 -3.06
C ASN A 8 -19.83 -1.35 -3.37
N THR A 9 -20.08 -0.14 -3.85
CA THR A 9 -21.39 0.31 -4.30
C THR A 9 -21.32 0.68 -5.79
N SER A 10 -22.42 1.06 -6.38
CA SER A 10 -22.44 1.59 -7.75
C SER A 10 -21.76 2.96 -7.89
N PHE A 11 -21.54 3.66 -6.78
CA PHE A 11 -20.78 4.91 -6.77
C PHE A 11 -19.29 4.61 -6.83
N TRP A 12 -18.60 5.12 -7.86
CA TRP A 12 -17.18 4.94 -8.06
C TRP A 12 -16.70 3.49 -8.16
N SER A 13 -17.60 2.58 -8.49
CA SER A 13 -17.25 1.18 -8.66
C SER A 13 -16.73 0.88 -10.07
N ARG A 14 -15.71 1.59 -10.52
CA ARG A 14 -15.08 1.31 -11.81
C ARG A 14 -13.65 0.85 -11.57
N PRO A 15 -13.44 -0.47 -11.36
CA PRO A 15 -12.10 -1.01 -11.29
C PRO A 15 -11.28 -0.57 -12.52
N GLY A 16 -10.08 -0.11 -12.30
CA GLY A 16 -9.16 0.27 -13.36
C GLY A 16 -9.26 1.71 -13.86
N LYS A 17 -10.36 2.44 -13.60
CA LYS A 17 -10.43 3.84 -14.06
C LYS A 17 -9.86 4.83 -13.04
N PHE A 18 -10.05 4.57 -11.75
CA PHE A 18 -9.58 5.45 -10.69
C PHE A 18 -8.54 4.79 -9.79
N GLY A 19 -8.21 3.55 -10.05
CA GLY A 19 -7.15 2.83 -9.36
C GLY A 19 -7.62 1.59 -8.60
N PRO A 20 -6.66 0.81 -8.13
CA PRO A 20 -6.89 -0.48 -7.47
C PRO A 20 -7.16 -0.29 -5.98
N TRP A 21 -8.33 0.15 -5.63
CA TRP A 21 -8.74 0.26 -4.23
C TRP A 21 -10.19 -0.21 -4.04
N ALA A 22 -10.51 -0.64 -2.82
CA ALA A 22 -11.87 -0.89 -2.38
C ALA A 22 -12.50 0.41 -1.88
N GLN A 23 -13.84 0.51 -1.93
CA GLN A 23 -14.54 1.64 -1.32
C GLN A 23 -14.57 1.53 0.19
N ALA A 24 -14.76 0.32 0.72
CA ALA A 24 -14.72 0.06 2.15
C ALA A 24 -14.32 -1.40 2.39
N ILE A 25 -13.82 -1.67 3.59
CA ILE A 25 -13.52 -3.01 4.05
C ILE A 25 -14.08 -3.18 5.46
N ARG A 26 -14.81 -4.27 5.67
CA ARG A 26 -15.25 -4.68 7.00
C ARG A 26 -14.29 -5.73 7.54
N VAL A 27 -13.81 -5.52 8.76
CA VAL A 27 -13.01 -6.49 9.49
C VAL A 27 -13.89 -7.09 10.59
N PRO A 28 -14.03 -8.43 10.67
CA PRO A 28 -14.79 -9.07 11.76
C PRO A 28 -14.13 -8.83 13.11
N ALA A 29 -14.93 -8.77 14.15
CA ALA A 29 -14.43 -8.68 15.52
C ALA A 29 -13.60 -9.92 15.88
N GLY A 30 -12.68 -9.77 16.85
CA GLY A 30 -11.90 -10.89 17.38
C GLY A 30 -10.60 -11.18 16.62
N HIS A 31 -10.23 -10.35 15.67
CA HIS A 31 -8.94 -10.43 14.96
C HIS A 31 -8.02 -9.32 15.41
N ASP A 32 -6.73 -9.63 15.54
CA ASP A 32 -5.72 -8.63 15.83
C ASP A 32 -5.45 -7.75 14.61
N LEU A 33 -5.01 -6.53 14.85
CA LEU A 33 -4.61 -5.58 13.81
C LEU A 33 -3.11 -5.31 13.89
N VAL A 34 -2.51 -5.13 12.73
CA VAL A 34 -1.11 -4.74 12.58
C VAL A 34 -1.06 -3.39 11.89
N PHE A 35 -0.29 -2.48 12.46
CA PHE A 35 -0.05 -1.14 11.89
C PHE A 35 1.42 -1.07 11.49
N THR A 36 1.69 -0.77 10.23
CA THR A 36 3.08 -0.54 9.83
C THR A 36 3.47 0.92 10.05
N THR A 37 4.76 1.15 10.19
CA THR A 37 5.32 2.49 10.05
C THR A 37 5.19 2.95 8.59
N GLY A 38 5.37 4.24 8.34
CA GLY A 38 5.57 4.76 6.98
C GLY A 38 6.87 4.18 6.41
N MET A 39 6.76 3.47 5.29
CA MET A 39 7.87 2.79 4.65
C MET A 39 8.32 3.53 3.40
N THR A 40 9.61 3.80 3.33
CA THR A 40 10.31 4.18 2.10
C THR A 40 11.19 3.01 1.66
N ALA A 41 11.56 2.97 0.37
CA ALA A 41 12.36 1.88 -0.17
C ALA A 41 13.79 1.93 0.39
N ARG A 42 14.18 0.95 1.19
CA ARG A 42 15.48 0.88 1.86
C ARG A 42 16.15 -0.47 1.63
N ASP A 43 17.47 -0.48 1.64
CA ASP A 43 18.24 -1.70 1.75
C ASP A 43 18.56 -2.02 3.23
N GLU A 44 19.28 -3.11 3.48
CA GLU A 44 19.64 -3.53 4.84
C GLU A 44 20.54 -2.55 5.58
N ASN A 45 21.21 -1.64 4.86
CA ASN A 45 22.06 -0.59 5.44
C ASN A 45 21.30 0.74 5.64
N GLY A 46 20.00 0.76 5.30
CA GLY A 46 19.18 1.96 5.42
C GLY A 46 19.33 2.95 4.25
N ASN A 47 20.02 2.57 3.19
CA ASN A 47 20.18 3.41 2.02
C ASN A 47 18.93 3.35 1.14
N THR A 48 18.61 4.47 0.48
CA THR A 48 17.51 4.51 -0.48
C THR A 48 17.76 3.57 -1.65
N VAL A 49 16.79 2.70 -1.92
CA VAL A 49 16.81 1.81 -3.08
C VAL A 49 16.29 2.57 -4.31
N ALA A 50 16.92 2.37 -5.46
CA ALA A 50 16.51 2.95 -6.73
C ALA A 50 16.16 4.45 -6.63
N PRO A 51 17.12 5.33 -6.25
CA PRO A 51 16.84 6.75 -6.09
C PRO A 51 16.11 7.35 -7.30
N GLY A 52 15.01 8.05 -7.06
CA GLY A 52 14.24 8.71 -8.11
C GLY A 52 13.34 7.80 -8.95
N ASP A 53 13.36 6.50 -8.75
CA ASP A 53 12.55 5.52 -9.50
C ASP A 53 11.33 5.10 -8.69
N VAL A 54 10.19 5.73 -8.95
CA VAL A 54 8.96 5.47 -8.18
C VAL A 54 8.44 4.04 -8.35
N THR A 55 8.56 3.46 -9.53
CA THR A 55 8.11 2.10 -9.80
C THR A 55 8.90 1.08 -8.97
N ALA A 56 10.23 1.15 -9.05
CA ALA A 56 11.10 0.24 -8.30
C ALA A 56 10.97 0.47 -6.79
N GLN A 57 10.85 1.71 -6.34
CA GLN A 57 10.64 2.03 -4.92
C GLN A 57 9.32 1.47 -4.40
N THR A 58 8.25 1.58 -5.17
CA THR A 58 6.93 1.05 -4.77
C THR A 58 6.98 -0.46 -4.62
N ARG A 59 7.60 -1.19 -5.56
CA ARG A 59 7.80 -2.65 -5.42
C ARG A 59 8.60 -3.00 -4.17
N ARG A 60 9.68 -2.27 -3.93
CA ARG A 60 10.52 -2.51 -2.75
C ARG A 60 9.74 -2.32 -1.46
N ILE A 61 8.93 -1.27 -1.38
CA ILE A 61 8.07 -1.03 -0.20
C ILE A 61 7.12 -2.19 0.04
N PHE A 62 6.47 -2.71 -1.00
CA PHE A 62 5.54 -3.83 -0.84
C PHE A 62 6.26 -5.11 -0.43
N GLU A 63 7.50 -5.35 -0.87
CA GLU A 63 8.29 -6.49 -0.40
C GLU A 63 8.72 -6.31 1.06
N GLN A 64 9.09 -5.11 1.47
CA GLN A 64 9.37 -4.80 2.87
C GLN A 64 8.12 -5.00 3.74
N MET A 65 6.96 -4.55 3.25
CA MET A 65 5.67 -4.73 3.92
C MET A 65 5.31 -6.21 4.07
N ARG A 66 5.51 -6.99 3.02
CA ARG A 66 5.31 -8.45 3.06
C ARG A 66 6.14 -9.08 4.17
N ALA A 67 7.41 -8.73 4.27
CA ALA A 67 8.31 -9.26 5.27
C ALA A 67 7.87 -8.92 6.69
N ILE A 68 7.50 -7.66 6.96
CA ILE A 68 7.10 -7.28 8.32
C ILE A 68 5.74 -7.84 8.71
N LEU A 69 4.80 -7.93 7.78
CA LEU A 69 3.50 -8.54 8.06
C LEU A 69 3.63 -10.03 8.39
N ALA A 70 4.56 -10.73 7.76
CA ALA A 70 4.82 -12.15 8.05
C ALA A 70 5.22 -12.37 9.52
N GLU A 71 5.95 -11.44 10.13
CA GLU A 71 6.32 -11.51 11.56
C GLU A 71 5.08 -11.50 12.47
N ALA A 72 3.98 -10.95 12.02
CA ALA A 72 2.72 -10.91 12.76
C ALA A 72 1.75 -12.05 12.36
N GLY A 73 2.15 -12.94 11.45
CA GLY A 73 1.26 -13.97 10.92
C GLY A 73 0.25 -13.44 9.92
N SER A 74 0.53 -12.31 9.28
CA SER A 74 -0.32 -11.65 8.29
C SER A 74 0.32 -11.68 6.91
N THR A 75 -0.43 -11.31 5.89
CA THR A 75 0.05 -11.26 4.49
C THR A 75 -0.38 -9.98 3.82
N LEU A 76 0.12 -9.73 2.61
CA LEU A 76 -0.33 -8.57 1.81
C LEU A 76 -1.83 -8.64 1.50
N ASP A 77 -2.39 -9.84 1.32
CA ASP A 77 -3.83 -10.00 1.09
C ASP A 77 -4.67 -9.56 2.29
N ASP A 78 -4.08 -9.51 3.47
CA ASP A 78 -4.74 -9.10 4.70
C ASP A 78 -4.68 -7.58 4.93
N VAL A 79 -3.99 -6.84 4.08
CA VAL A 79 -3.94 -5.38 4.17
C VAL A 79 -5.33 -4.81 3.93
N VAL A 80 -5.82 -4.03 4.87
CA VAL A 80 -7.18 -3.44 4.80
C VAL A 80 -7.14 -1.97 4.40
N LYS A 81 -6.06 -1.27 4.74
CA LYS A 81 -5.93 0.17 4.47
C LYS A 81 -4.47 0.53 4.23
N MET A 82 -4.23 1.40 3.28
CA MET A 82 -2.93 2.06 3.13
C MET A 82 -3.11 3.54 2.84
N THR A 83 -2.12 4.33 3.22
CA THR A 83 -1.98 5.73 2.81
C THR A 83 -0.67 5.86 2.05
N VAL A 84 -0.76 6.47 0.88
CA VAL A 84 0.38 6.67 -0.03
C VAL A 84 0.71 8.16 -0.06
N TYR A 85 1.94 8.49 0.31
CA TYR A 85 2.46 9.85 0.30
C TYR A 85 3.46 9.98 -0.85
N ILE A 86 3.27 10.95 -1.72
CA ILE A 86 4.14 11.18 -2.89
C ILE A 86 4.53 12.64 -3.01
N GLN A 87 5.67 12.91 -3.63
CA GLN A 87 6.12 14.28 -3.86
C GLN A 87 5.58 14.85 -5.17
N ASP A 88 5.17 14.00 -6.10
CA ASP A 88 4.70 14.40 -7.43
C ASP A 88 3.50 13.53 -7.85
N MET A 89 2.36 14.17 -8.07
CA MET A 89 1.14 13.47 -8.46
C MET A 89 1.26 12.81 -9.85
N ASP A 90 2.22 13.21 -10.66
CA ASP A 90 2.50 12.54 -11.94
C ASP A 90 2.99 11.10 -11.74
N ASP A 91 3.47 10.75 -10.55
CA ASP A 91 3.89 9.38 -10.21
C ASP A 91 2.73 8.44 -9.91
N VAL A 92 1.50 8.93 -9.77
CA VAL A 92 0.36 8.15 -9.28
C VAL A 92 0.04 6.94 -10.16
N LEU A 93 0.11 7.08 -11.48
CA LEU A 93 -0.23 5.98 -12.40
C LEU A 93 0.79 4.83 -12.29
N ALA A 94 2.07 5.15 -12.17
CA ALA A 94 3.12 4.14 -12.00
C ALA A 94 2.92 3.35 -10.71
N ILE A 95 2.55 4.03 -9.62
CA ILE A 95 2.25 3.38 -8.34
C ILE A 95 1.02 2.46 -8.48
N GLN A 96 -0.03 2.91 -9.16
CA GLN A 96 -1.24 2.11 -9.36
C GLN A 96 -0.96 0.85 -10.18
N GLU A 97 -0.10 0.93 -11.19
CA GLU A 97 0.32 -0.24 -11.96
C GLU A 97 0.99 -1.29 -11.07
N VAL A 98 1.89 -0.88 -10.19
CA VAL A 98 2.54 -1.79 -9.23
C VAL A 98 1.50 -2.36 -8.26
N ARG A 99 0.57 -1.54 -7.76
CA ARG A 99 -0.50 -2.02 -6.87
C ARG A 99 -1.34 -3.10 -7.54
N ASN A 100 -1.65 -2.98 -8.82
CA ASN A 100 -2.39 -4.00 -9.56
C ASN A 100 -1.65 -5.35 -9.61
N GLU A 101 -0.30 -5.33 -9.62
CA GLU A 101 0.50 -6.56 -9.57
C GLU A 101 0.31 -7.30 -8.24
N TYR A 102 0.22 -6.54 -7.13
CA TYR A 102 0.13 -7.10 -5.78
C TYR A 102 -1.30 -7.40 -5.34
N TRP A 103 -2.26 -6.63 -5.81
CA TRP A 103 -3.68 -6.81 -5.48
C TRP A 103 -4.53 -6.84 -6.76
N PRO A 104 -4.48 -7.96 -7.52
CA PRO A 104 -5.29 -8.09 -8.75
C PRO A 104 -6.79 -8.21 -8.47
N SER A 105 -7.14 -8.58 -7.23
CA SER A 105 -8.52 -8.62 -6.73
C SER A 105 -8.51 -8.18 -5.26
N GLU A 106 -9.64 -7.81 -4.71
CA GLU A 106 -9.80 -7.43 -3.30
C GLU A 106 -8.72 -6.46 -2.77
N PRO A 107 -8.49 -5.33 -3.44
CA PRO A 107 -7.49 -4.36 -2.98
C PRO A 107 -7.89 -3.72 -1.65
N PRO A 108 -6.92 -3.18 -0.88
CA PRO A 108 -7.23 -2.41 0.32
C PRO A 108 -7.92 -1.08 -0.01
N VAL A 109 -8.56 -0.47 0.98
CA VAL A 109 -8.93 0.93 0.89
C VAL A 109 -7.66 1.78 0.89
N SER A 110 -7.69 2.95 0.26
CA SER A 110 -6.48 3.74 0.10
C SER A 110 -6.79 5.22 -0.08
N ALA A 111 -5.86 6.04 0.37
CA ALA A 111 -5.76 7.44 -0.02
C ALA A 111 -4.34 7.69 -0.54
N THR A 112 -4.22 8.51 -1.59
CA THR A 112 -2.94 8.96 -2.12
C THR A 112 -2.93 10.47 -2.08
N VAL A 113 -1.91 11.05 -1.45
CA VAL A 113 -1.79 12.50 -1.29
C VAL A 113 -0.39 12.96 -1.69
N GLN A 114 -0.35 14.14 -2.33
CA GLN A 114 0.91 14.81 -2.59
C GLN A 114 1.30 15.60 -1.35
N VAL A 115 2.54 15.44 -0.91
CA VAL A 115 3.11 16.16 0.24
C VAL A 115 4.18 17.12 -0.24
N ALA A 116 4.47 18.14 0.57
CA ALA A 116 5.49 19.14 0.23
C ALA A 116 6.88 18.51 0.12
N ARG A 117 7.20 17.55 0.99
CA ARG A 117 8.51 16.87 1.02
C ARG A 117 8.37 15.50 1.67
N LEU A 118 9.22 14.57 1.23
CA LEU A 118 9.56 13.35 1.95
C LEU A 118 10.95 13.52 2.57
N VAL A 119 11.51 12.44 3.13
CA VAL A 119 12.76 12.50 3.88
C VAL A 119 13.94 12.98 3.04
N SER A 120 13.93 12.73 1.73
CA SER A 120 14.92 13.24 0.77
C SER A 120 14.32 13.31 -0.63
N ASP A 121 14.99 14.04 -1.54
CA ASP A 121 14.53 14.17 -2.93
C ASP A 121 14.61 12.84 -3.70
N ASP A 122 15.46 11.92 -3.27
CA ASP A 122 15.60 10.58 -3.86
C ASP A 122 14.41 9.68 -3.58
N VAL A 123 13.65 9.97 -2.50
CA VAL A 123 12.50 9.19 -2.06
C VAL A 123 11.26 9.73 -2.77
N ARG A 124 10.68 8.91 -3.64
CA ARG A 124 9.52 9.32 -4.44
C ARG A 124 8.20 8.96 -3.79
N VAL A 125 8.19 7.99 -2.88
CA VAL A 125 6.97 7.42 -2.30
C VAL A 125 7.23 6.90 -0.89
N GLU A 126 6.24 7.09 -0.03
CA GLU A 126 6.18 6.51 1.32
C GLU A 126 4.78 5.92 1.53
N ILE A 127 4.70 4.73 2.10
CA ILE A 127 3.42 4.03 2.29
C ILE A 127 3.36 3.48 3.70
N GLU A 128 2.25 3.74 4.39
CA GLU A 128 1.89 3.07 5.64
C GLU A 128 0.65 2.21 5.43
N ALA A 129 0.49 1.17 6.23
CA ALA A 129 -0.61 0.24 6.07
C ALA A 129 -1.13 -0.28 7.41
N MET A 130 -2.37 -0.77 7.35
CA MET A 130 -3.00 -1.52 8.42
C MET A 130 -3.45 -2.86 7.83
N ALA A 131 -3.17 -3.95 8.54
CA ALA A 131 -3.58 -5.29 8.14
C ALA A 131 -4.29 -6.01 9.29
N VAL A 132 -5.10 -7.00 8.93
CA VAL A 132 -5.72 -7.89 9.89
C VAL A 132 -4.86 -9.15 10.03
N VAL A 133 -4.80 -9.72 11.23
CA VAL A 133 -4.21 -11.05 11.47
C VAL A 133 -5.34 -12.08 11.41
N PRO A 134 -5.30 -13.01 10.45
CA PRO A 134 -6.34 -14.04 10.31
C PRO A 134 -6.47 -14.96 11.50
#